data_628b1260be7ac642b44834da65dba122
#
_entry.id   628b1260be7ac642b44834da65dba122
#
_cell.length_a   1.000
_cell.length_b   1.000
_cell.length_c   1.000
_cell.angle_alpha   90.00
_cell.angle_beta   90.00
_cell.angle_gamma   90.00
#
_symmetry.space_group_name_H-M   'P 1'
#
loop_
_entity.id
_entity.type
_entity.pdbx_description
1 polymer ?
#
loop_
_entity_poly.entity_id
_entity_poly.type
_entity_poly.pdbx_seq_one_letter_code
_entity_poly.pdbx_strand_id
1 'polypeptide(L)'
;QELATLHCEKLLVKVLLLNNQHLGMVVQWEDRFMSGNRAHTYLGPVEHAEARGEGLTPYAEQRYPDFVQLAKAYGCGAANVRKKSDLRSALQEMIDYDGPFLLDVEVPYQEHVLPMIPSGHSVHDIITE
;
A
#
# COMPACT_ATOMS: atom_id res chain seq x y z
N GLN A 1 -0.38 -10.02 -13.46
CA GLN A 1 -0.43 -11.14 -14.43
C GLN A 1 0.28 -12.37 -13.88
N GLU A 2 1.39 -12.19 -13.19
CA GLU A 2 2.19 -13.28 -12.59
C GLU A 2 1.41 -14.11 -11.57
N LEU A 3 0.35 -13.57 -10.98
CA LEU A 3 -0.55 -14.36 -10.12
C LEU A 3 -1.17 -15.56 -10.85
N ALA A 4 -1.43 -15.42 -12.17
CA ALA A 4 -1.88 -16.56 -12.97
C ALA A 4 -0.82 -17.67 -13.03
N THR A 5 0.45 -17.31 -13.22
CA THR A 5 1.56 -18.25 -13.20
C THR A 5 1.67 -18.96 -11.84
N LEU A 6 1.55 -18.22 -10.74
CA LEU A 6 1.58 -18.81 -9.40
C LEU A 6 0.51 -19.88 -9.22
N HIS A 7 -0.70 -19.61 -9.71
CA HIS A 7 -1.81 -20.56 -9.65
C HIS A 7 -1.60 -21.78 -10.52
N CYS A 8 -1.25 -21.56 -11.81
CA CYS A 8 -1.11 -22.64 -12.79
C CYS A 8 0.06 -23.58 -12.44
N GLU A 9 1.18 -23.02 -12.00
CA GLU A 9 2.38 -23.78 -11.61
C GLU A 9 2.36 -24.25 -10.15
N LYS A 10 1.28 -23.97 -9.42
CA LYS A 10 1.09 -24.34 -7.98
C LYS A 10 2.25 -23.88 -7.10
N LEU A 11 2.73 -22.68 -7.34
CA LEU A 11 3.84 -22.10 -6.57
C LEU A 11 3.35 -21.57 -5.22
N LEU A 12 4.01 -21.95 -4.14
CA LEU A 12 3.65 -21.57 -2.76
C LEU A 12 4.16 -20.16 -2.38
N VAL A 13 4.06 -19.20 -3.30
CA VAL A 13 4.54 -17.85 -3.09
C VAL A 13 3.60 -17.06 -2.18
N LYS A 14 4.18 -16.37 -1.21
CA LYS A 14 3.47 -15.47 -0.30
C LYS A 14 3.79 -14.02 -0.67
N VAL A 15 2.76 -13.28 -1.02
CA VAL A 15 2.86 -11.85 -1.40
C VAL A 15 2.37 -11.02 -0.22
N LEU A 16 3.27 -10.26 0.40
CA LEU A 16 2.93 -9.27 1.42
C LEU A 16 2.90 -7.89 0.76
N LEU A 17 1.71 -7.32 0.61
CA LEU A 17 1.49 -6.00 0.06
C LEU A 17 1.37 -4.98 1.18
N LEU A 18 2.32 -4.05 1.29
CA LEU A 18 2.22 -2.89 2.17
C LEU A 18 1.49 -1.76 1.42
N ASN A 19 0.21 -1.62 1.70
CA ASN A 19 -0.71 -0.78 0.94
C ASN A 19 -0.95 0.55 1.64
N ASN A 20 -0.30 1.60 1.18
CA ASN A 20 -0.53 2.96 1.66
C ASN A 20 -1.59 3.72 0.83
N GLN A 21 -2.20 3.09 -0.17
CA GLN A 21 -3.22 3.65 -1.07
C GLN A 21 -2.79 4.92 -1.83
N HIS A 22 -1.50 5.21 -1.86
CA HIS A 22 -0.96 6.41 -2.48
C HIS A 22 0.31 6.10 -3.27
N LEU A 23 0.67 7.00 -4.18
CA LEU A 23 2.01 7.07 -4.76
C LEU A 23 2.94 7.71 -3.72
N GLY A 24 3.41 6.95 -2.74
CA GLY A 24 4.00 7.43 -1.51
C GLY A 24 5.20 8.36 -1.69
N MET A 25 6.10 8.08 -2.62
CA MET A 25 7.22 8.96 -2.92
C MET A 25 6.75 10.31 -3.47
N VAL A 26 5.71 10.33 -4.29
CA VAL A 26 5.15 11.58 -4.83
C VAL A 26 4.48 12.38 -3.72
N VAL A 27 3.73 11.73 -2.84
CA VAL A 27 3.17 12.38 -1.63
C VAL A 27 4.27 13.04 -0.79
N GLN A 28 5.38 12.35 -0.56
CA GLN A 28 6.51 12.91 0.19
C GLN A 28 7.08 14.18 -0.46
N TRP A 29 7.19 14.21 -1.79
CA TRP A 29 7.64 15.39 -2.51
C TRP A 29 6.62 16.53 -2.48
N GLU A 30 5.32 16.20 -2.63
CA GLU A 30 4.24 17.18 -2.52
C GLU A 30 4.20 17.83 -1.14
N ASP A 31 4.34 17.04 -0.07
CA ASP A 31 4.35 17.56 1.28
C ASP A 31 5.54 18.47 1.57
N ARG A 32 6.74 18.06 1.14
CA ARG A 32 7.98 18.76 1.50
C ARG A 32 8.29 19.96 0.60
N PHE A 33 7.95 19.89 -0.66
CA PHE A 33 8.40 20.87 -1.65
C PHE A 33 7.27 21.59 -2.40
N MET A 34 6.03 21.09 -2.31
CA MET A 34 4.87 21.64 -3.04
C MET A 34 3.74 22.09 -2.10
N SER A 35 4.07 22.37 -0.84
CA SER A 35 3.10 22.84 0.17
C SER A 35 1.88 21.93 0.32
N GLY A 36 2.06 20.62 0.14
CA GLY A 36 0.98 19.63 0.23
C GLY A 36 -0.02 19.66 -0.94
N ASN A 37 0.32 20.34 -2.04
CA ASN A 37 -0.54 20.38 -3.21
C ASN A 37 -0.59 19.02 -3.91
N ARG A 38 -1.72 18.33 -3.80
CA ARG A 38 -1.91 16.97 -4.34
C ARG A 38 -2.20 16.98 -5.84
N ALA A 39 -1.51 16.10 -6.58
CA ALA A 39 -1.65 15.94 -8.02
C ALA A 39 -1.84 14.46 -8.39
N HIS A 40 -3.03 13.92 -8.13
CA HIS A 40 -3.40 12.55 -8.49
C HIS A 40 -2.53 11.45 -7.85
N THR A 41 -2.07 11.66 -6.64
CA THR A 41 -1.22 10.73 -5.88
C THR A 41 -1.97 9.63 -5.16
N TYR A 42 -3.25 9.79 -5.02
CA TYR A 42 -4.11 8.77 -4.44
C TYR A 42 -4.53 7.72 -5.46
N LEU A 43 -4.54 6.49 -4.99
CA LEU A 43 -4.99 5.33 -5.76
C LEU A 43 -6.42 4.99 -5.37
N GLY A 44 -7.37 5.79 -5.83
CA GLY A 44 -8.78 5.60 -5.54
C GLY A 44 -9.68 6.43 -6.44
N PRO A 45 -11.02 6.30 -6.31
CA PRO A 45 -11.98 7.07 -7.11
C PRO A 45 -11.77 8.57 -6.97
N VAL A 46 -11.82 9.29 -8.09
CA VAL A 46 -11.54 10.75 -8.17
C VAL A 46 -12.49 11.56 -7.29
N GLU A 47 -13.74 11.17 -7.21
CA GLU A 47 -14.77 11.79 -6.35
C GLU A 47 -14.41 11.80 -4.86
N HIS A 48 -13.52 10.92 -4.46
CA HIS A 48 -13.00 10.85 -3.10
C HIS A 48 -11.68 11.62 -2.93
N ALA A 49 -11.11 12.14 -4.02
CA ALA A 49 -9.85 12.85 -4.00
C ALA A 49 -9.95 14.21 -3.29
N GLU A 50 -11.06 14.90 -3.47
CA GLU A 50 -11.28 16.23 -2.89
C GLU A 50 -11.55 16.21 -1.39
N ALA A 51 -12.07 15.11 -0.85
CA ALA A 51 -12.35 14.96 0.58
C ALA A 51 -11.11 14.77 1.46
N ARG A 52 -9.92 14.85 0.89
CA ARG A 52 -8.66 14.43 1.51
C ARG A 52 -7.83 15.49 2.16
N GLY A 53 -8.26 16.71 2.18
CA GLY A 53 -7.58 17.76 2.96
C GLY A 53 -7.61 17.51 4.47
N GLU A 54 -8.44 16.61 4.96
CA GLU A 54 -8.71 16.41 6.38
C GLU A 54 -8.62 14.95 6.82
N GLY A 55 -7.47 14.30 6.65
CA GLY A 55 -7.24 12.99 7.25
C GLY A 55 -8.01 11.83 6.59
N LEU A 56 -7.87 10.65 7.13
CA LEU A 56 -8.50 9.42 6.67
C LEU A 56 -10.00 9.61 6.43
N THR A 57 -10.39 9.55 5.18
CA THR A 57 -11.78 9.76 4.77
C THR A 57 -12.70 8.67 5.30
N PRO A 58 -14.01 8.99 5.45
CA PRO A 58 -15.04 8.01 5.79
C PRO A 58 -15.16 6.85 4.77
N TYR A 59 -14.47 6.91 3.66
CA TYR A 59 -14.40 5.88 2.61
C TYR A 59 -13.37 4.76 2.91
N ALA A 60 -12.91 4.67 4.14
CA ALA A 60 -12.06 3.57 4.61
C ALA A 60 -12.66 2.17 4.38
N GLU A 61 -13.92 2.08 3.96
CA GLU A 61 -14.58 0.83 3.63
C GLU A 61 -14.45 0.43 2.16
N GLN A 62 -14.23 1.39 1.25
CA GLN A 62 -14.04 1.11 -0.18
C GLN A 62 -12.55 1.16 -0.52
N ARG A 63 -11.98 0.01 -0.79
CA ARG A 63 -10.59 -0.14 -1.22
C ARG A 63 -10.53 -0.15 -2.72
N TYR A 64 -9.55 0.54 -3.25
CA TYR A 64 -9.28 0.51 -4.67
C TYR A 64 -7.76 0.57 -4.91
N PRO A 65 -7.22 -0.35 -5.71
CA PRO A 65 -7.90 -1.59 -6.14
C PRO A 65 -8.21 -2.52 -4.97
N ASP A 66 -9.23 -3.38 -5.11
CA ASP A 66 -9.47 -4.46 -4.16
C ASP A 66 -8.51 -5.63 -4.46
N PHE A 67 -7.37 -5.62 -3.77
CA PHE A 67 -6.31 -6.61 -3.97
C PHE A 67 -6.70 -8.00 -3.49
N VAL A 68 -7.61 -8.09 -2.52
CA VAL A 68 -8.13 -9.38 -2.04
C VAL A 68 -8.99 -10.03 -3.13
N GLN A 69 -9.89 -9.26 -3.75
CA GLN A 69 -10.71 -9.75 -4.86
C GLN A 69 -9.84 -10.08 -6.07
N LEU A 70 -8.85 -9.25 -6.38
CA LEU A 70 -7.90 -9.51 -7.45
C LEU A 70 -7.18 -10.84 -7.25
N ALA A 71 -6.62 -11.09 -6.09
CA ALA A 71 -5.91 -12.34 -5.79
C ALA A 71 -6.84 -13.55 -5.88
N LYS A 72 -8.06 -13.44 -5.34
CA LYS A 72 -9.07 -14.50 -5.41
C LYS A 72 -9.50 -14.81 -6.85
N ALA A 73 -9.60 -13.79 -7.71
CA ALA A 73 -9.91 -13.98 -9.13
C ALA A 73 -8.84 -14.81 -9.86
N TYR A 74 -7.59 -14.78 -9.38
CA TYR A 74 -6.50 -15.63 -9.88
C TYR A 74 -6.38 -16.96 -9.14
N GLY A 75 -7.33 -17.31 -8.26
CA GLY A 75 -7.31 -18.56 -7.51
C GLY A 75 -6.28 -18.61 -6.37
N CYS A 76 -5.79 -17.46 -5.93
CA CYS A 76 -4.91 -17.35 -4.77
C CYS A 76 -5.70 -17.20 -3.47
N GLY A 77 -5.15 -17.65 -2.35
CA GLY A 77 -5.61 -17.23 -1.05
C GLY A 77 -5.38 -15.73 -0.84
N ALA A 78 -6.25 -15.07 -0.07
CA ALA A 78 -6.05 -13.67 0.21
C ALA A 78 -6.76 -13.21 1.48
N ALA A 79 -6.11 -12.32 2.21
CA ALA A 79 -6.66 -11.63 3.37
C ALA A 79 -6.24 -10.16 3.37
N ASN A 80 -6.91 -9.36 4.20
CA ASN A 80 -6.54 -7.98 4.41
C ASN A 80 -6.43 -7.66 5.90
N VAL A 81 -5.48 -6.80 6.25
CA VAL A 81 -5.23 -6.34 7.61
C VAL A 81 -5.31 -4.83 7.69
N ARG A 82 -6.18 -4.34 8.58
CA ARG A 82 -6.35 -2.91 8.91
C ARG A 82 -5.90 -2.56 10.32
N LYS A 83 -5.92 -3.54 11.22
CA LYS A 83 -5.58 -3.34 12.62
C LYS A 83 -4.31 -4.10 12.97
N LYS A 84 -3.41 -3.43 13.67
CA LYS A 84 -2.16 -4.04 14.13
C LYS A 84 -2.39 -5.31 14.96
N SER A 85 -3.50 -5.37 15.72
CA SER A 85 -3.88 -6.55 16.50
C SER A 85 -4.03 -7.82 15.67
N ASP A 86 -4.47 -7.68 14.40
CA ASP A 86 -4.83 -8.79 13.54
C ASP A 86 -3.66 -9.25 12.66
N LEU A 87 -2.56 -8.47 12.66
CA LEU A 87 -1.41 -8.73 11.78
C LEU A 87 -0.77 -10.10 12.04
N ARG A 88 -0.60 -10.48 13.30
CA ARG A 88 0.07 -11.75 13.65
C ARG A 88 -0.72 -12.97 13.16
N SER A 89 -2.04 -12.97 13.38
CA SER A 89 -2.91 -14.07 12.94
C SER A 89 -2.99 -14.15 11.42
N ALA A 90 -3.08 -13.01 10.74
CA ALA A 90 -3.11 -12.96 9.28
C ALA A 90 -1.77 -13.41 8.64
N LEU A 91 -0.64 -13.06 9.24
CA LEU A 91 0.67 -13.57 8.80
C LEU A 91 0.77 -15.08 9.00
N GLN A 92 0.26 -15.62 10.11
CA GLN A 92 0.26 -17.06 10.33
C GLN A 92 -0.64 -17.76 9.31
N GLU A 93 -1.85 -17.24 9.06
CA GLU A 93 -2.75 -17.73 8.02
C GLU A 93 -2.07 -17.76 6.64
N MET A 94 -1.40 -16.67 6.27
CA MET A 94 -0.65 -16.58 5.00
C MET A 94 0.42 -17.67 4.92
N ILE A 95 1.18 -17.90 6.00
CA ILE A 95 2.29 -18.87 6.03
C ILE A 95 1.74 -20.30 5.92
N ASP A 96 0.67 -20.60 6.65
CA ASP A 96 0.11 -21.95 6.76
C ASP A 96 -0.75 -22.34 5.55
N TYR A 97 -1.16 -21.37 4.74
CA TYR A 97 -1.99 -21.62 3.56
C TYR A 97 -1.25 -22.47 2.52
N ASP A 98 -1.88 -23.55 2.08
CA ASP A 98 -1.30 -24.45 1.06
C ASP A 98 -1.60 -23.92 -0.36
N GLY A 99 -0.83 -22.95 -0.81
CA GLY A 99 -0.98 -22.31 -2.11
C GLY A 99 -0.39 -20.90 -2.17
N PRO A 100 -0.49 -20.23 -3.32
CA PRO A 100 -0.15 -18.81 -3.42
C PRO A 100 -1.11 -17.98 -2.57
N PHE A 101 -0.59 -16.98 -1.87
CA PHE A 101 -1.39 -16.13 -0.98
C PHE A 101 -0.96 -14.67 -1.06
N LEU A 102 -1.93 -13.76 -1.10
CA LEU A 102 -1.71 -12.33 -1.02
C LEU A 102 -2.28 -11.77 0.28
N LEU A 103 -1.43 -11.16 1.11
CA LEU A 103 -1.83 -10.44 2.30
C LEU A 103 -1.72 -8.93 2.06
N ASP A 104 -2.85 -8.24 1.99
CA ASP A 104 -2.93 -6.79 1.84
C ASP A 104 -2.95 -6.15 3.24
N VAL A 105 -1.86 -5.46 3.59
CA VAL A 105 -1.69 -4.78 4.88
C VAL A 105 -1.76 -3.28 4.68
N GLU A 106 -2.79 -2.65 5.21
CA GLU A 106 -2.92 -1.20 5.17
C GLU A 106 -1.91 -0.54 6.09
N VAL A 107 -1.15 0.39 5.53
CA VAL A 107 -0.14 1.18 6.24
C VAL A 107 -0.40 2.68 6.06
N PRO A 108 0.03 3.54 7.01
CA PRO A 108 -0.11 4.99 6.88
C PRO A 108 0.57 5.52 5.62
N TYR A 109 -0.08 6.44 4.91
CA TYR A 109 0.52 7.08 3.73
C TYR A 109 1.38 8.30 4.08
N GLN A 110 1.23 8.82 5.31
CA GLN A 110 1.91 10.01 5.80
C GLN A 110 3.37 9.75 6.20
N GLU A 111 3.77 8.49 6.29
CA GLU A 111 5.13 8.11 6.65
C GLU A 111 6.09 8.37 5.50
N HIS A 112 7.01 9.30 5.69
CA HIS A 112 8.04 9.61 4.72
C HIS A 112 9.25 8.67 4.84
N VAL A 113 9.91 8.42 3.71
CA VAL A 113 11.15 7.64 3.70
C VAL A 113 12.32 8.58 4.06
N LEU A 114 12.83 8.41 5.26
CA LEU A 114 13.91 9.23 5.81
C LEU A 114 15.04 8.34 6.33
N PRO A 115 16.29 8.83 6.36
CA PRO A 115 16.74 10.13 5.87
C PRO A 115 16.74 10.21 4.34
N MET A 116 16.62 11.43 3.79
CA MET A 116 16.71 11.64 2.34
C MET A 116 17.60 12.84 2.00
N ILE A 117 18.23 12.77 0.83
CA ILE A 117 18.97 13.90 0.22
C ILE A 117 18.18 14.31 -1.02
N PRO A 118 17.64 15.55 -1.09
CA PRO A 118 16.92 16.03 -2.27
C PRO A 118 17.81 16.05 -3.52
N SER A 119 17.21 15.83 -4.69
CA SER A 119 17.94 15.86 -5.95
C SER A 119 18.68 17.20 -6.14
N GLY A 120 19.95 17.14 -6.54
CA GLY A 120 20.81 18.31 -6.72
C GLY A 120 21.44 18.85 -5.42
N HIS A 121 21.20 18.22 -4.28
CA HIS A 121 21.76 18.59 -2.99
C HIS A 121 22.91 17.66 -2.56
N SER A 122 23.62 18.05 -1.49
CA SER A 122 24.76 17.31 -0.95
C SER A 122 24.40 16.55 0.34
N VAL A 123 25.34 15.76 0.86
CA VAL A 123 25.21 15.07 2.17
C VAL A 123 24.95 16.04 3.32
N HIS A 124 25.39 17.32 3.19
CA HIS A 124 25.14 18.32 4.21
C HIS A 124 23.69 18.82 4.27
N ASP A 125 22.91 18.55 3.21
CA ASP A 125 21.51 18.95 3.07
C ASP A 125 20.56 17.80 3.40
N ILE A 126 21.04 16.78 4.10
CA ILE A 126 20.25 15.60 4.48
C ILE A 126 19.07 15.98 5.36
N ILE A 127 17.90 15.51 4.97
CA ILE A 127 16.65 15.65 5.73
C ILE A 127 16.46 14.39 6.57
N THR A 128 16.35 14.57 7.87
CA THR A 128 16.24 13.45 8.84
C THR A 128 14.88 13.38 9.55
N GLU A 129 14.07 14.45 9.47
CA GLU A 129 12.77 14.59 10.16
C GLU A 129 11.71 15.18 9.23
#